data_6f5ada79e230d3365013b7fc770f00e2
#
_entry.id   6f5ada79e230d3365013b7fc770f00e2
#
_cell.length_a   1.000
_cell.length_b   1.000
_cell.length_c   1.000
_cell.angle_alpha   90.00
_cell.angle_beta   90.00
_cell.angle_gamma   90.00
#
_symmetry.space_group_name_H-M   'P 1'
#
loop_
_entity.id
_entity.type
_entity.pdbx_description
1 polymer ?
#
loop_
_entity_poly.entity_id
_entity_poly.type
_entity_poly.pdbx_seq_one_letter_code
_entity_poly.pdbx_strand_id
1 'polypeptide(L)'
;MLNDTFPLRVEAIPAAHASEWRADDSFPPNETQAWQLVFVRSGTIEERCDARHVLLRAGGLLFHQPGEVFAMTTVGEVPPETLRIDFYCTGAAMDRFRGAMLHTEPAEQHDLNWLANAANELFDAAPVPGGRPVLKEELPFGAMQQFIIHLENLLILLARRCRRTKRPVARVRRERRQNALVEDARAYFAENLAHELKIDDICTALGCTRPQLQQAFRARL
;
A
#
# COMPACT_ATOMS: atom_id res chain seq x y z
N MET A 1 19.40 -20.94 10.58
CA MET A 1 20.15 -20.03 11.45
C MET A 1 20.65 -18.75 10.77
N LEU A 2 20.90 -18.70 9.46
CA LEU A 2 21.26 -17.45 8.74
C LEU A 2 20.10 -16.45 8.60
N ASN A 3 18.84 -16.90 8.63
CA ASN A 3 17.65 -16.05 8.44
C ASN A 3 17.38 -15.02 9.56
N ASP A 4 17.93 -15.22 10.76
CA ASP A 4 17.75 -14.26 11.87
C ASP A 4 18.83 -13.16 11.88
N THR A 5 19.94 -13.38 11.18
CA THR A 5 21.06 -12.44 11.10
C THR A 5 20.77 -11.34 10.08
N PHE A 6 20.08 -11.68 8.98
CA PHE A 6 19.65 -10.75 7.93
C PHE A 6 18.13 -10.87 7.73
N PRO A 7 17.35 -10.18 8.56
CA PRO A 7 15.89 -10.36 8.60
C PRO A 7 15.16 -9.84 7.36
N LEU A 8 15.79 -8.95 6.62
CA LEU A 8 15.31 -8.40 5.35
C LEU A 8 16.48 -7.94 4.49
N ARG A 9 16.25 -7.85 3.17
CA ARG A 9 17.18 -7.32 2.19
C ARG A 9 16.41 -6.60 1.10
N VAL A 10 16.75 -5.33 0.88
CA VAL A 10 16.24 -4.56 -0.25
C VAL A 10 17.09 -4.87 -1.47
N GLU A 11 16.48 -5.36 -2.54
CA GLU A 11 17.15 -5.81 -3.75
C GLU A 11 17.18 -4.72 -4.83
N ALA A 12 16.11 -3.92 -4.92
CA ALA A 12 16.01 -2.82 -5.87
C ALA A 12 14.96 -1.79 -5.43
N ILE A 13 15.13 -0.56 -5.92
CA ILE A 13 14.21 0.56 -5.77
C ILE A 13 13.73 0.97 -7.17
N PRO A 14 12.62 0.44 -7.69
CA PRO A 14 12.13 0.81 -9.02
C PRO A 14 11.63 2.23 -9.11
N ALA A 15 11.15 2.84 -8.00
CA ALA A 15 10.72 4.23 -7.98
C ALA A 15 10.74 4.79 -6.55
N ALA A 16 11.06 6.07 -6.43
CA ALA A 16 10.85 6.83 -5.21
C ALA A 16 10.46 8.27 -5.55
N HIS A 17 9.61 8.87 -4.74
CA HIS A 17 9.12 10.23 -4.96
C HIS A 17 8.67 10.88 -3.67
N ALA A 18 9.23 12.06 -3.40
CA ALA A 18 8.71 12.95 -2.37
C ALA A 18 8.04 14.13 -3.03
N SER A 19 6.76 14.33 -2.78
CA SER A 19 5.97 15.36 -3.45
C SER A 19 4.95 16.01 -2.54
N GLU A 20 4.68 17.27 -2.82
CA GLU A 20 3.50 17.97 -2.38
C GLU A 20 2.36 17.71 -3.38
N TRP A 21 1.20 17.36 -2.87
CA TRP A 21 0.01 17.14 -3.66
C TRP A 21 -0.76 18.46 -3.78
N ARG A 22 -1.53 18.59 -4.85
CA ARG A 22 -2.49 19.68 -4.97
C ARG A 22 -3.81 19.28 -4.30
N ALA A 23 -4.62 20.26 -3.96
CA ALA A 23 -6.01 20.01 -3.62
C ALA A 23 -6.67 19.27 -4.80
N ASP A 24 -7.44 18.24 -4.50
CA ASP A 24 -8.11 17.37 -5.48
C ASP A 24 -7.21 16.40 -6.28
N ASP A 25 -5.91 16.32 -6.00
CA ASP A 25 -5.08 15.28 -6.57
C ASP A 25 -5.57 13.90 -6.13
N SER A 26 -5.59 12.98 -7.07
CA SER A 26 -5.97 11.59 -6.83
C SER A 26 -5.03 10.64 -7.56
N PHE A 27 -4.73 9.54 -6.91
CA PHE A 27 -4.12 8.37 -7.53
C PHE A 27 -5.23 7.39 -7.83
N PRO A 28 -5.50 7.13 -9.14
CA PRO A 28 -6.50 6.14 -9.53
C PRO A 28 -6.08 4.75 -9.05
N PRO A 29 -7.00 3.77 -9.03
CA PRO A 29 -6.67 2.41 -8.67
C PRO A 29 -5.49 1.89 -9.47
N ASN A 30 -4.44 1.48 -8.77
CA ASN A 30 -3.20 0.97 -9.35
C ASN A 30 -2.74 -0.25 -8.58
N GLU A 31 -2.29 -1.27 -9.30
CA GLU A 31 -1.68 -2.47 -8.72
C GLU A 31 -0.18 -2.29 -8.60
N THR A 32 0.35 -2.48 -7.40
CA THR A 32 1.80 -2.50 -7.22
C THR A 32 2.36 -3.90 -7.39
N GLN A 33 3.45 -4.02 -8.16
CA GLN A 33 4.20 -5.27 -8.30
C GLN A 33 5.37 -5.37 -7.30
N ALA A 34 5.61 -4.32 -6.54
CA ALA A 34 6.63 -4.20 -5.51
C ALA A 34 5.98 -3.94 -4.14
N TRP A 35 6.74 -4.02 -3.09
CA TRP A 35 6.36 -3.37 -1.85
C TRP A 35 6.36 -1.85 -2.07
N GLN A 36 5.38 -1.16 -1.49
CA GLN A 36 5.38 0.29 -1.49
C GLN A 36 5.24 0.80 -0.04
N LEU A 37 6.12 1.69 0.33
CA LEU A 37 6.01 2.50 1.54
C LEU A 37 5.38 3.83 1.17
N VAL A 38 4.36 4.25 1.92
CA VAL A 38 3.76 5.58 1.84
C VAL A 38 3.88 6.24 3.21
N PHE A 39 4.53 7.39 3.24
CA PHE A 39 4.66 8.23 4.44
C PHE A 39 4.03 9.59 4.18
N VAL A 40 3.22 10.08 5.12
CA VAL A 40 2.62 11.41 5.09
C VAL A 40 3.40 12.33 6.01
N ARG A 41 4.09 13.32 5.43
CA ARG A 41 4.85 14.31 6.17
C ARG A 41 3.96 15.40 6.74
N SER A 42 3.01 15.90 5.93
CA SER A 42 2.00 16.90 6.30
C SER A 42 0.68 16.62 5.60
N GLY A 43 -0.40 17.24 6.06
CA GLY A 43 -1.73 17.06 5.50
C GLY A 43 -2.35 15.69 5.79
N THR A 44 -3.29 15.27 4.95
CA THR A 44 -4.03 14.02 5.10
C THR A 44 -4.33 13.42 3.73
N ILE A 45 -4.12 12.13 3.58
CA ILE A 45 -4.59 11.35 2.43
C ILE A 45 -5.64 10.33 2.88
N GLU A 46 -6.64 10.12 2.05
CA GLU A 46 -7.56 9.00 2.13
C GLU A 46 -7.06 7.89 1.21
N GLU A 47 -6.87 6.71 1.75
CA GLU A 47 -6.47 5.54 0.99
C GLU A 47 -7.58 4.51 0.99
N ARG A 48 -7.87 3.98 -0.18
CA ARG A 48 -8.81 2.88 -0.41
C ARG A 48 -8.08 1.72 -1.05
N CYS A 49 -8.06 0.61 -0.35
CA CYS A 49 -7.46 -0.63 -0.81
C CYS A 49 -8.44 -1.77 -0.49
N ASP A 50 -8.85 -2.54 -1.49
CA ASP A 50 -9.77 -3.71 -1.42
C ASP A 50 -10.72 -3.77 -0.20
N ALA A 51 -10.18 -4.09 0.99
CA ALA A 51 -10.90 -4.25 2.25
C ALA A 51 -10.61 -3.14 3.26
N ARG A 52 -9.83 -2.14 2.88
CA ARG A 52 -9.33 -1.13 3.80
C ARG A 52 -9.63 0.27 3.28
N HIS A 53 -10.23 1.07 4.15
CA HIS A 53 -10.44 2.50 3.93
C HIS A 53 -9.86 3.23 5.13
N VAL A 54 -8.82 4.02 4.92
CA VAL A 54 -8.09 4.68 5.98
C VAL A 54 -7.77 6.13 5.66
N LEU A 55 -7.76 6.95 6.70
CA LEU A 55 -7.23 8.30 6.65
C LEU A 55 -5.82 8.29 7.24
N LEU A 56 -4.84 8.54 6.40
CA LEU A 56 -3.44 8.65 6.80
C LEU A 56 -3.10 10.12 6.99
N ARG A 57 -2.80 10.51 8.23
CA ARG A 57 -2.46 11.87 8.63
C ARG A 57 -0.94 12.04 8.75
N ALA A 58 -0.51 13.29 8.93
CA ALA A 58 0.89 13.62 9.18
C ALA A 58 1.52 12.69 10.23
N GLY A 59 2.70 12.18 9.94
CA GLY A 59 3.40 11.15 10.72
C GLY A 59 2.94 9.72 10.45
N GLY A 60 1.89 9.52 9.64
CA GLY A 60 1.39 8.20 9.30
C GLY A 60 2.25 7.51 8.23
N LEU A 61 2.42 6.21 8.42
CA LEU A 61 3.08 5.28 7.50
C LEU A 61 2.15 4.12 7.18
N LEU A 62 2.10 3.72 5.92
CA LEU A 62 1.46 2.48 5.52
C LEU A 62 2.29 1.72 4.49
N PHE A 63 2.00 0.44 4.36
CA PHE A 63 2.66 -0.43 3.40
C PHE A 63 1.64 -1.12 2.51
N HIS A 64 1.88 -1.08 1.19
CA HIS A 64 1.24 -1.93 0.22
C HIS A 64 2.14 -3.11 -0.10
N GLN A 65 1.54 -4.30 -0.16
CA GLN A 65 2.24 -5.51 -0.57
C GLN A 65 2.11 -5.73 -2.09
N PRO A 66 3.01 -6.49 -2.71
CA PRO A 66 2.87 -6.87 -4.11
C PRO A 66 1.50 -7.50 -4.41
N GLY A 67 0.87 -7.09 -5.51
CA GLY A 67 -0.46 -7.52 -5.93
C GLY A 67 -1.62 -6.85 -5.18
N GLU A 68 -1.37 -5.77 -4.43
CA GLU A 68 -2.40 -4.99 -3.78
C GLU A 68 -2.86 -3.86 -4.69
N VAL A 69 -4.17 -3.73 -4.89
CA VAL A 69 -4.78 -2.62 -5.65
C VAL A 69 -5.23 -1.55 -4.67
N PHE A 70 -4.82 -0.32 -4.88
CA PHE A 70 -5.15 0.79 -4.00
C PHE A 70 -5.37 2.08 -4.79
N ALA A 71 -6.12 3.00 -4.20
CA ALA A 71 -6.30 4.36 -4.68
C ALA A 71 -6.08 5.34 -3.53
N MET A 72 -5.58 6.52 -3.83
CA MET A 72 -5.35 7.57 -2.84
C MET A 72 -5.93 8.89 -3.32
N THR A 73 -6.50 9.68 -2.40
CA THR A 73 -7.02 11.02 -2.65
C THR A 73 -6.61 11.96 -1.52
N THR A 74 -6.50 13.24 -1.84
CA THR A 74 -6.28 14.29 -0.84
C THR A 74 -7.53 14.51 -0.02
N VAL A 75 -7.37 14.88 1.25
CA VAL A 75 -8.47 15.23 2.15
C VAL A 75 -8.11 16.43 3.00
N GLY A 76 -9.03 17.40 3.06
CA GLY A 76 -8.88 18.63 3.84
C GLY A 76 -8.23 19.77 3.06
N GLU A 77 -7.97 20.89 3.75
CA GLU A 77 -7.50 22.13 3.14
C GLU A 77 -5.97 22.20 3.03
N VAL A 78 -5.26 21.38 3.80
CA VAL A 78 -3.79 21.36 3.81
C VAL A 78 -3.30 20.34 2.78
N PRO A 79 -2.60 20.79 1.73
CA PRO A 79 -2.01 19.90 0.76
C PRO A 79 -1.08 18.88 1.44
N PRO A 80 -1.23 17.59 1.19
CA PRO A 80 -0.36 16.61 1.79
C PRO A 80 1.01 16.57 1.12
N GLU A 81 2.06 16.51 1.93
CA GLU A 81 3.39 16.11 1.50
C GLU A 81 3.58 14.63 1.77
N THR A 82 3.98 13.87 0.76
CA THR A 82 4.17 12.43 0.89
C THR A 82 5.53 11.98 0.37
N LEU A 83 6.07 10.94 1.01
CA LEU A 83 7.16 10.13 0.45
C LEU A 83 6.58 8.77 0.06
N ARG A 84 6.79 8.37 -1.19
CA ARG A 84 6.46 7.03 -1.69
C ARG A 84 7.72 6.37 -2.20
N ILE A 85 7.91 5.12 -1.80
CA ILE A 85 9.06 4.31 -2.22
C ILE A 85 8.54 2.94 -2.65
N ASP A 86 8.73 2.60 -3.91
CA ASP A 86 8.54 1.26 -4.43
C ASP A 86 9.85 0.48 -4.27
N PHE A 87 9.81 -0.71 -3.70
CA PHE A 87 11.01 -1.49 -3.48
C PHE A 87 10.75 -3.00 -3.53
N TYR A 88 11.72 -3.74 -4.05
CA TYR A 88 11.76 -5.18 -3.95
C TYR A 88 12.54 -5.55 -2.70
N CYS A 89 11.94 -6.35 -1.83
CA CYS A 89 12.55 -6.74 -0.58
C CYS A 89 12.19 -8.19 -0.24
N THR A 90 13.21 -8.94 0.13
CA THR A 90 13.08 -10.32 0.61
C THR A 90 13.32 -10.39 2.12
N GLY A 91 12.83 -11.45 2.73
CA GLY A 91 13.00 -11.72 4.16
C GLY A 91 11.69 -11.82 4.94
N ALA A 92 11.70 -12.64 5.98
CA ALA A 92 10.53 -12.93 6.81
C ALA A 92 10.02 -11.71 7.60
N ALA A 93 10.84 -10.68 7.78
CA ALA A 93 10.45 -9.45 8.45
C ALA A 93 9.37 -8.69 7.69
N MET A 94 9.31 -8.83 6.36
CA MET A 94 8.31 -8.16 5.51
C MET A 94 6.88 -8.59 5.81
N ASP A 95 6.66 -9.80 6.33
CA ASP A 95 5.33 -10.24 6.75
C ASP A 95 4.74 -9.38 7.88
N ARG A 96 5.56 -8.64 8.62
CA ARG A 96 5.13 -7.72 9.67
C ARG A 96 4.45 -6.48 9.12
N PHE A 97 4.76 -6.12 7.87
CA PHE A 97 4.23 -4.93 7.21
C PHE A 97 2.94 -5.18 6.42
N ARG A 98 2.51 -6.44 6.27
CA ARG A 98 1.25 -6.75 5.58
C ARG A 98 0.05 -6.10 6.26
N GLY A 99 -0.54 -5.10 5.58
CA GLY A 99 -1.66 -4.32 6.10
C GLY A 99 -1.30 -3.50 7.35
N ALA A 100 -0.02 -3.24 7.59
CA ALA A 100 0.42 -2.43 8.70
C ALA A 100 0.18 -0.95 8.41
N MET A 101 -0.40 -0.27 9.39
CA MET A 101 -0.46 1.18 9.48
C MET A 101 0.26 1.59 10.77
N LEU A 102 1.22 2.46 10.63
CA LEU A 102 2.11 2.87 11.71
C LEU A 102 2.09 4.39 11.83
N HIS A 103 2.53 4.89 12.95
CA HIS A 103 2.86 6.29 13.13
C HIS A 103 4.35 6.41 13.45
N THR A 104 5.02 7.40 12.87
CA THR A 104 6.47 7.57 13.04
C THR A 104 6.84 7.95 14.47
N GLU A 105 8.00 7.48 14.90
CA GLU A 105 8.66 7.88 16.13
C GLU A 105 9.92 8.68 15.82
N PRO A 106 10.49 9.43 16.80
CA PRO A 106 11.69 10.25 16.54
C PRO A 106 12.86 9.50 15.95
N ALA A 107 13.03 8.21 16.29
CA ALA A 107 14.13 7.38 15.80
C ALA A 107 14.09 7.15 14.26
N GLU A 108 12.93 7.27 13.65
CA GLU A 108 12.69 7.01 12.23
C GLU A 108 12.76 8.29 11.38
N GLN A 109 12.63 9.46 12.02
CA GLN A 109 12.56 10.75 11.33
C GLN A 109 13.81 11.06 10.53
N HIS A 110 14.99 10.65 11.03
CA HIS A 110 16.25 10.88 10.33
C HIS A 110 16.25 10.19 8.96
N ASP A 111 15.96 8.89 8.94
CA ASP A 111 15.94 8.11 7.70
C ASP A 111 14.83 8.57 6.76
N LEU A 112 13.65 8.90 7.28
CA LEU A 112 12.52 9.40 6.46
C LEU A 112 12.85 10.73 5.80
N ASN A 113 13.46 11.66 6.52
CA ASN A 113 13.85 12.96 5.96
C ASN A 113 14.97 12.78 4.93
N TRP A 114 15.96 11.93 5.22
CA TRP A 114 17.03 11.65 4.28
C TRP A 114 16.49 11.00 3.00
N LEU A 115 15.64 9.98 3.12
CA LEU A 115 15.03 9.28 1.99
C LEU A 115 14.17 10.21 1.14
N ALA A 116 13.42 11.15 1.77
CA ALA A 116 12.62 12.12 1.03
C ALA A 116 13.47 13.07 0.17
N ASN A 117 14.58 13.55 0.72
CA ASN A 117 15.51 14.41 -0.03
C ASN A 117 16.18 13.61 -1.15
N ALA A 118 16.74 12.45 -0.83
CA ALA A 118 17.41 11.60 -1.79
C ALA A 118 16.47 11.10 -2.91
N ALA A 119 15.18 10.86 -2.62
CA ALA A 119 14.22 10.48 -3.66
C ALA A 119 14.15 11.54 -4.78
N ASN A 120 14.10 12.83 -4.44
CA ASN A 120 14.06 13.91 -5.42
C ASN A 120 15.41 14.19 -6.08
N GLU A 121 16.51 13.81 -5.44
CA GLU A 121 17.85 13.90 -6.03
C GLU A 121 18.11 12.77 -7.04
N LEU A 122 17.65 11.57 -6.76
CA LEU A 122 17.94 10.37 -7.54
C LEU A 122 16.92 10.04 -8.63
N PHE A 123 15.69 10.50 -8.47
CA PHE A 123 14.61 10.20 -9.40
C PHE A 123 14.05 11.48 -10.03
N ASP A 124 13.78 11.42 -11.32
CA ASP A 124 13.00 12.43 -12.01
C ASP A 124 11.51 12.22 -11.79
N ALA A 125 10.76 13.32 -11.78
CA ALA A 125 9.30 13.23 -11.72
C ALA A 125 8.75 12.38 -12.86
N ALA A 126 7.63 11.72 -12.62
CA ALA A 126 6.99 10.93 -13.65
C ALA A 126 6.70 11.78 -14.89
N PRO A 127 6.98 11.27 -16.11
CA PRO A 127 6.78 12.01 -17.34
C PRO A 127 5.30 12.29 -17.65
N VAL A 128 4.38 11.57 -17.00
CA VAL A 128 2.93 11.75 -17.11
C VAL A 128 2.30 11.78 -15.73
N PRO A 129 1.20 12.53 -15.51
CA PRO A 129 0.47 12.53 -14.26
C PRO A 129 0.07 11.11 -13.86
N GLY A 130 0.34 10.73 -12.61
CA GLY A 130 0.07 9.38 -12.11
C GLY A 130 1.06 8.30 -12.56
N GLY A 131 2.05 8.65 -13.36
CA GLY A 131 3.13 7.76 -13.79
C GLY A 131 4.12 7.42 -12.66
N ARG A 132 5.11 6.59 -13.00
CA ARG A 132 6.20 6.26 -12.06
C ARG A 132 7.39 7.20 -12.28
N PRO A 133 8.01 7.71 -11.21
CA PRO A 133 9.29 8.38 -11.26
C PRO A 133 10.34 7.47 -11.90
N VAL A 134 11.28 8.07 -12.61
CA VAL A 134 12.33 7.35 -13.32
C VAL A 134 13.68 7.65 -12.68
N LEU A 135 14.48 6.62 -12.47
CA LEU A 135 15.84 6.78 -11.96
C LEU A 135 16.65 7.59 -12.97
N LYS A 136 17.37 8.62 -12.49
CA LYS A 136 18.25 9.45 -13.32
C LYS A 136 19.39 8.62 -13.91
N GLU A 137 19.82 8.99 -15.11
CA GLU A 137 20.93 8.30 -15.80
C GLU A 137 22.27 8.51 -15.09
N GLU A 138 22.50 9.73 -14.57
CA GLU A 138 23.74 10.06 -13.86
C GLU A 138 23.45 10.18 -12.36
N LEU A 139 24.10 9.32 -11.58
CA LEU A 139 23.97 9.29 -10.12
C LEU A 139 25.34 9.51 -9.46
N PRO A 140 25.38 10.21 -8.31
CA PRO A 140 26.58 10.26 -7.49
C PRO A 140 27.02 8.85 -7.09
N PHE A 141 28.34 8.67 -6.97
CA PHE A 141 28.92 7.39 -6.54
C PHE A 141 28.29 6.90 -5.23
N GLY A 142 27.76 5.69 -5.26
CA GLY A 142 27.19 5.05 -4.09
C GLY A 142 25.81 5.58 -3.62
N ALA A 143 25.22 6.55 -4.32
CA ALA A 143 23.97 7.18 -3.88
C ALA A 143 22.81 6.18 -3.74
N MET A 144 22.62 5.28 -4.69
CA MET A 144 21.60 4.24 -4.59
C MET A 144 21.87 3.26 -3.45
N GLN A 145 23.15 2.94 -3.20
CA GLN A 145 23.51 2.09 -2.05
C GLN A 145 23.17 2.77 -0.73
N GLN A 146 23.44 4.07 -0.59
CA GLN A 146 23.04 4.85 0.58
C GLN A 146 21.52 4.85 0.74
N PHE A 147 20.78 5.02 -0.35
CA PHE A 147 19.30 4.96 -0.31
C PHE A 147 18.82 3.62 0.25
N ILE A 148 19.39 2.51 -0.23
CA ILE A 148 19.06 1.16 0.26
C ILE A 148 19.40 1.02 1.75
N ILE A 149 20.58 1.49 2.19
CA ILE A 149 21.01 1.42 3.60
C ILE A 149 20.02 2.16 4.52
N HIS A 150 19.63 3.38 4.16
CA HIS A 150 18.65 4.15 4.93
C HIS A 150 17.27 3.49 4.95
N LEU A 151 16.82 2.95 3.80
CA LEU A 151 15.56 2.23 3.74
C LEU A 151 15.58 0.95 4.59
N GLU A 152 16.65 0.16 4.52
CA GLU A 152 16.79 -1.04 5.34
C GLU A 152 16.84 -0.71 6.84
N ASN A 153 17.57 0.34 7.23
CA ASN A 153 17.58 0.80 8.62
C ASN A 153 16.18 1.19 9.09
N LEU A 154 15.46 1.99 8.30
CA LEU A 154 14.07 2.37 8.60
C LEU A 154 13.17 1.13 8.74
N LEU A 155 13.24 0.19 7.80
CA LEU A 155 12.44 -1.04 7.85
C LEU A 155 12.77 -1.88 9.10
N ILE A 156 14.03 -1.94 9.53
CA ILE A 156 14.44 -2.66 10.75
C ILE A 156 13.84 -1.97 11.98
N LEU A 157 13.93 -0.63 12.08
CA LEU A 157 13.36 0.13 13.20
C LEU A 157 11.84 -0.10 13.28
N LEU A 158 11.14 0.04 12.17
CA LEU A 158 9.69 -0.20 12.09
C LEU A 158 9.32 -1.66 12.42
N ALA A 159 10.08 -2.64 11.92
CA ALA A 159 9.83 -4.05 12.17
C ALA A 159 10.02 -4.45 13.65
N ARG A 160 10.89 -3.77 14.39
CA ARG A 160 11.06 -3.96 15.83
C ARG A 160 9.82 -3.56 16.61
N ARG A 161 9.12 -2.51 16.16
CA ARG A 161 7.87 -2.02 16.78
C ARG A 161 6.64 -2.75 16.29
N CYS A 162 6.63 -3.18 15.03
CA CYS A 162 5.53 -3.95 14.48
C CYS A 162 5.33 -5.22 15.30
N ARG A 163 4.33 -5.24 16.16
CA ARG A 163 3.90 -6.50 16.76
C ARG A 163 3.50 -7.42 15.63
N ARG A 164 4.02 -8.64 15.65
CA ARG A 164 3.59 -9.70 14.75
C ARG A 164 2.06 -9.76 14.82
N THR A 165 1.39 -9.11 13.87
CA THR A 165 -0.04 -9.29 13.74
C THR A 165 -0.19 -10.76 13.34
N LYS A 166 -0.61 -11.58 14.29
CA LYS A 166 -1.07 -12.95 14.03
C LYS A 166 -2.39 -12.83 13.25
N ARG A 167 -2.35 -12.24 12.06
CA ARG A 167 -3.42 -12.44 11.09
C ARG A 167 -3.11 -13.74 10.39
N PRO A 168 -3.85 -14.83 10.67
CA PRO A 168 -3.64 -16.08 9.98
C PRO A 168 -3.78 -15.82 8.48
N VAL A 169 -2.91 -16.37 7.67
CA VAL A 169 -3.01 -16.36 6.18
C VAL A 169 -4.43 -16.74 5.72
N ALA A 170 -5.09 -17.62 6.49
CA ALA A 170 -6.50 -17.98 6.31
C ALA A 170 -7.46 -16.79 6.41
N ARG A 171 -7.19 -15.77 7.24
CA ARG A 171 -8.07 -14.60 7.39
C ARG A 171 -7.93 -13.64 6.19
N VAL A 172 -6.73 -13.41 5.72
CA VAL A 172 -6.47 -12.59 4.52
C VAL A 172 -7.06 -13.24 3.27
N ARG A 173 -6.90 -14.58 3.12
CA ARG A 173 -7.54 -15.35 2.05
C ARG A 173 -9.07 -15.29 2.14
N ARG A 174 -9.63 -15.34 3.36
CA ARG A 174 -11.08 -15.26 3.56
C ARG A 174 -11.61 -13.86 3.23
N GLU A 175 -10.92 -12.80 3.67
CA GLU A 175 -11.28 -11.42 3.37
C GLU A 175 -11.20 -11.14 1.86
N ARG A 176 -10.14 -11.58 1.17
CA ARG A 176 -10.02 -11.48 -0.30
C ARG A 176 -11.17 -12.21 -1.03
N ARG A 177 -11.49 -13.42 -0.59
CA ARG A 177 -12.60 -14.19 -1.19
C ARG A 177 -13.96 -13.53 -0.95
N GLN A 178 -14.16 -12.91 0.21
CA GLN A 178 -15.39 -12.16 0.52
C GLN A 178 -15.50 -10.88 -0.34
N ASN A 179 -14.39 -10.17 -0.55
CA ASN A 179 -14.37 -8.97 -1.38
C ASN A 179 -14.64 -9.30 -2.85
N ALA A 180 -13.95 -10.30 -3.40
CA ALA A 180 -14.21 -10.79 -4.76
C ALA A 180 -15.69 -11.13 -4.93
N LEU A 181 -16.27 -11.86 -3.98
CA LEU A 181 -17.68 -12.25 -4.03
C LEU A 181 -18.65 -11.06 -4.04
N VAL A 182 -18.30 -9.96 -3.34
CA VAL A 182 -19.14 -8.73 -3.37
C VAL A 182 -19.03 -8.02 -4.72
N GLU A 183 -17.83 -7.93 -5.30
CA GLU A 183 -17.67 -7.31 -6.62
C GLU A 183 -18.31 -8.14 -7.72
N ASP A 184 -18.15 -9.46 -7.69
CA ASP A 184 -18.81 -10.38 -8.63
C ASP A 184 -20.34 -10.27 -8.51
N ALA A 185 -20.87 -10.16 -7.28
CA ALA A 185 -22.31 -9.95 -7.07
C ALA A 185 -22.79 -8.60 -7.61
N ARG A 186 -22.00 -7.53 -7.44
CA ARG A 186 -22.33 -6.21 -8.00
C ARG A 186 -22.35 -6.21 -9.53
N ALA A 187 -21.34 -6.86 -10.15
CA ALA A 187 -21.30 -7.02 -11.59
C ALA A 187 -22.51 -7.80 -12.09
N TYR A 188 -22.85 -8.92 -11.44
CA TYR A 188 -24.02 -9.72 -11.78
C TYR A 188 -25.34 -8.93 -11.64
N PHE A 189 -25.48 -8.09 -10.61
CA PHE A 189 -26.63 -7.20 -10.47
C PHE A 189 -26.71 -6.20 -11.62
N ALA A 190 -25.58 -5.55 -11.97
CA ALA A 190 -25.55 -4.56 -13.03
C ALA A 190 -25.96 -5.15 -14.40
N GLU A 191 -25.55 -6.38 -14.69
CA GLU A 191 -25.86 -7.08 -15.93
C GLU A 191 -27.32 -7.59 -15.99
N ASN A 192 -27.95 -7.81 -14.84
CA ASN A 192 -29.27 -8.42 -14.76
C ASN A 192 -30.37 -7.52 -14.17
N LEU A 193 -30.16 -6.19 -14.17
CA LEU A 193 -31.10 -5.21 -13.62
C LEU A 193 -32.53 -5.28 -14.23
N ALA A 194 -32.66 -5.83 -15.43
CA ALA A 194 -33.97 -5.95 -16.14
C ALA A 194 -34.76 -7.18 -15.71
N HIS A 195 -34.23 -8.05 -14.86
CA HIS A 195 -34.86 -9.30 -14.45
C HIS A 195 -35.13 -9.33 -12.94
N GLU A 196 -36.18 -10.10 -12.55
CA GLU A 196 -36.44 -10.35 -11.14
C GLU A 196 -35.32 -11.29 -10.59
N LEU A 197 -34.45 -10.76 -9.75
CA LEU A 197 -33.30 -11.49 -9.20
C LEU A 197 -33.66 -12.17 -7.88
N LYS A 198 -33.56 -13.49 -7.84
CA LYS A 198 -33.66 -14.27 -6.59
C LYS A 198 -32.26 -14.53 -6.03
N ILE A 199 -32.14 -14.50 -4.70
CA ILE A 199 -30.83 -14.75 -4.02
C ILE A 199 -30.24 -16.10 -4.40
N ASP A 200 -31.07 -17.09 -4.64
CA ASP A 200 -30.61 -18.45 -4.97
C ASP A 200 -30.02 -18.51 -6.39
N ASP A 201 -30.52 -17.71 -7.32
CA ASP A 201 -29.97 -17.59 -8.68
C ASP A 201 -28.59 -16.94 -8.65
N ILE A 202 -28.46 -15.90 -7.85
CA ILE A 202 -27.17 -15.21 -7.62
C ILE A 202 -26.16 -16.16 -6.98
N CYS A 203 -26.56 -16.88 -5.94
CA CYS A 203 -25.68 -17.84 -5.27
C CYS A 203 -25.21 -18.95 -6.22
N THR A 204 -26.08 -19.40 -7.11
CA THR A 204 -25.76 -20.42 -8.13
C THR A 204 -24.78 -19.86 -9.16
N ALA A 205 -25.03 -18.65 -9.68
CA ALA A 205 -24.16 -17.99 -10.67
C ALA A 205 -22.77 -17.73 -10.13
N LEU A 206 -22.66 -17.32 -8.85
CA LEU A 206 -21.37 -16.99 -8.19
C LEU A 206 -20.70 -18.18 -7.48
N GLY A 207 -21.29 -19.38 -7.53
CA GLY A 207 -20.75 -20.56 -6.88
C GLY A 207 -20.58 -20.41 -5.37
N CYS A 208 -21.51 -19.69 -4.70
CA CYS A 208 -21.46 -19.42 -3.27
C CYS A 208 -22.75 -19.86 -2.56
N THR A 209 -22.69 -19.94 -1.23
CA THR A 209 -23.88 -20.18 -0.41
C THR A 209 -24.50 -18.86 0.07
N ARG A 210 -25.79 -18.87 0.35
CA ARG A 210 -26.52 -17.70 0.90
C ARG A 210 -25.87 -17.08 2.14
N PRO A 211 -25.43 -17.88 3.14
CA PRO A 211 -24.69 -17.33 4.28
C PRO A 211 -23.35 -16.67 3.91
N GLN A 212 -22.63 -17.22 2.91
CA GLN A 212 -21.38 -16.63 2.44
C GLN A 212 -21.60 -15.27 1.79
N LEU A 213 -22.60 -15.16 0.94
CA LEU A 213 -23.00 -13.91 0.30
C LEU A 213 -23.40 -12.87 1.34
N GLN A 214 -24.30 -13.22 2.28
CA GLN A 214 -24.74 -12.33 3.36
C GLN A 214 -23.57 -11.86 4.25
N GLN A 215 -22.64 -12.76 4.59
CA GLN A 215 -21.48 -12.43 5.40
C GLN A 215 -20.53 -11.49 4.65
N ALA A 216 -20.34 -11.67 3.34
CA ALA A 216 -19.52 -10.80 2.51
C ALA A 216 -20.06 -9.37 2.48
N PHE A 217 -21.37 -9.20 2.30
CA PHE A 217 -22.01 -7.87 2.31
C PHE A 217 -22.00 -7.21 3.70
N ARG A 218 -22.27 -7.97 4.78
CA ARG A 218 -22.23 -7.43 6.15
C ARG A 218 -20.83 -6.95 6.60
N ALA A 219 -19.79 -7.48 6.01
CA ALA A 219 -18.42 -7.06 6.32
C ALA A 219 -18.04 -5.71 5.69
N ARG A 220 -18.89 -5.17 4.80
CA ARG A 220 -18.69 -3.91 4.07
C ARG A 220 -19.70 -2.80 4.42
N LEU A 221 -20.72 -3.12 5.18
CA LEU A 221 -21.68 -2.17 5.75
C LEU A 221 -21.24 -1.76 7.15
#